data_b0ab8b0f91b3b12bb90a04be937fdd54
#
_entry.id   b0ab8b0f91b3b12bb90a04be937fdd54
#
_cell.length_a   1.000
_cell.length_b   1.000
_cell.length_c   1.000
_cell.angle_alpha   90.00
_cell.angle_beta   90.00
_cell.angle_gamma   90.00
#
_symmetry.space_group_name_H-M   'P 1'
#
loop_
_entity.id
_entity.type
_entity.pdbx_description
1 polymer ?
#
loop_
_entity_poly.entity_id
_entity_poly.type
_entity_poly.pdbx_seq_one_letter_code
_entity_poly.pdbx_strand_id
1 'polypeptide(L)'
;MAFSTVSDYASAARILLQDETAPYRFSDAKLALALSAGLGEARRLRPDLFLGVTSVPTYTTVDSTVVTIDERYRMALVYYLCGWVQLGDDEDIKQTRAVWLLNKFTSELVSGA
;
A
#
# COMPACT_ATOMS: atom_id res chain seq x y z
N MET A 1 1.07 16.43 11.07
CA MET A 1 0.83 16.29 9.62
C MET A 1 0.01 15.05 9.35
N ALA A 2 -1.03 15.19 8.56
CA ALA A 2 -1.89 14.04 8.28
C ALA A 2 -1.22 13.08 7.29
N PHE A 3 -1.17 11.82 7.63
CA PHE A 3 -0.74 10.75 6.74
C PHE A 3 -1.99 10.16 6.10
N SER A 4 -2.46 10.77 5.02
CA SER A 4 -3.77 10.41 4.49
C SER A 4 -3.92 10.45 2.99
N THR A 5 -3.00 11.09 2.25
CA THR A 5 -3.14 11.22 0.80
C THR A 5 -2.38 10.12 0.06
N VAL A 6 -2.71 9.91 -1.21
CA VAL A 6 -1.96 8.98 -2.07
C VAL A 6 -0.48 9.33 -2.06
N SER A 7 -0.16 10.64 -2.11
CA SER A 7 1.23 11.10 -2.03
C SER A 7 1.92 10.68 -0.74
N ASP A 8 1.21 10.73 0.40
CA ASP A 8 1.76 10.30 1.69
C ASP A 8 2.11 8.81 1.68
N TYR A 9 1.21 7.98 1.15
CA TYR A 9 1.46 6.54 1.04
C TYR A 9 2.63 6.24 0.13
N ALA A 10 2.71 6.94 -1.01
CA ALA A 10 3.82 6.75 -1.94
C ALA A 10 5.15 7.14 -1.30
N SER A 11 5.19 8.27 -0.58
CA SER A 11 6.41 8.73 0.09
C SER A 11 6.86 7.73 1.15
N ALA A 12 5.94 7.22 1.97
CA ALA A 12 6.27 6.22 2.99
C ALA A 12 6.78 4.92 2.36
N ALA A 13 6.16 4.49 1.25
CA ALA A 13 6.60 3.30 0.54
C ALA A 13 8.00 3.47 -0.04
N ARG A 14 8.32 4.65 -0.59
CA ARG A 14 9.66 4.90 -1.14
C ARG A 14 10.73 4.85 -0.06
N ILE A 15 10.43 5.32 1.14
CA ILE A 15 11.37 5.21 2.26
C ILE A 15 11.66 3.75 2.58
N LEU A 16 10.63 2.91 2.69
CA LEU A 16 10.82 1.48 2.95
C LEU A 16 11.52 0.76 1.81
N LEU A 17 11.26 1.18 0.57
CA LEU A 17 11.88 0.58 -0.62
C LEU A 17 13.28 1.11 -0.88
N GLN A 18 13.72 2.14 -0.14
CA GLN A 18 14.98 2.85 -0.40
C GLN A 18 15.04 3.39 -1.82
N ASP A 19 13.93 3.99 -2.26
CA ASP A 19 13.74 4.50 -3.61
C ASP A 19 13.34 5.98 -3.55
N GLU A 20 14.08 6.77 -2.76
CA GLU A 20 13.72 8.16 -2.46
C GLU A 20 14.29 9.16 -3.46
N THR A 21 15.32 8.79 -4.20
CA THR A 21 16.04 9.68 -5.10
C THR A 21 15.76 9.33 -6.56
N ALA A 22 15.38 10.33 -7.36
CA ALA A 22 15.19 10.12 -8.80
C ALA A 22 16.52 9.81 -9.49
N PRO A 23 16.54 8.99 -10.56
CA PRO A 23 15.38 8.32 -11.15
C PRO A 23 14.87 7.18 -10.28
N TYR A 24 13.55 7.12 -10.12
CA TYR A 24 12.95 6.13 -9.26
C TYR A 24 12.93 4.75 -9.92
N ARG A 25 13.13 3.73 -9.11
CA ARG A 25 13.05 2.34 -9.55
C ARG A 25 11.60 1.93 -9.84
N PHE A 26 10.67 2.40 -9.00
CA PHE A 26 9.25 2.13 -9.17
C PHE A 26 8.54 3.42 -9.53
N SER A 27 7.72 3.38 -10.60
CA SER A 27 7.01 4.56 -11.07
C SER A 27 5.88 4.94 -10.13
N ASP A 28 5.47 6.21 -10.18
CA ASP A 28 4.32 6.70 -9.42
C ASP A 28 3.05 5.93 -9.79
N ALA A 29 2.85 5.64 -11.08
CA ALA A 29 1.69 4.88 -11.53
C ALA A 29 1.66 3.48 -10.91
N LYS A 30 2.81 2.83 -10.81
CA LYS A 30 2.90 1.50 -10.18
C LYS A 30 2.55 1.57 -8.70
N LEU A 31 3.04 2.58 -7.99
CA LEU A 31 2.72 2.77 -6.57
C LEU A 31 1.23 3.06 -6.36
N ALA A 32 0.64 3.89 -7.22
CA ALA A 32 -0.79 4.19 -7.12
C ALA A 32 -1.64 2.94 -7.37
N LEU A 33 -1.25 2.12 -8.35
CA LEU A 33 -1.94 0.87 -8.64
C LEU A 33 -1.83 -0.11 -7.48
N ALA A 34 -0.65 -0.19 -6.88
CA ALA A 34 -0.43 -1.06 -5.72
C ALA A 34 -1.29 -0.63 -4.54
N LEU A 35 -1.45 0.67 -4.31
CA LEU A 35 -2.33 1.18 -3.26
C LEU A 35 -3.77 0.79 -3.52
N SER A 36 -4.23 0.91 -4.76
CA SER A 36 -5.58 0.50 -5.16
C SER A 36 -5.81 -0.98 -4.89
N ALA A 37 -4.85 -1.82 -5.26
CA ALA A 37 -4.90 -3.26 -5.00
C ALA A 37 -4.95 -3.55 -3.50
N GLY A 38 -4.18 -2.79 -2.71
CA GLY A 38 -4.17 -2.94 -1.25
C GLY A 38 -5.51 -2.62 -0.62
N LEU A 39 -6.17 -1.58 -1.08
CA LEU A 39 -7.51 -1.23 -0.59
C LEU A 39 -8.53 -2.33 -0.93
N GLY A 40 -8.45 -2.89 -2.13
CA GLY A 40 -9.31 -4.00 -2.53
C GLY A 40 -9.08 -5.23 -1.67
N GLU A 41 -7.82 -5.54 -1.39
CA GLU A 41 -7.46 -6.67 -0.52
C GLU A 41 -7.91 -6.43 0.92
N ALA A 42 -7.76 -5.21 1.43
CA ALA A 42 -8.22 -4.85 2.76
C ALA A 42 -9.73 -5.03 2.89
N ARG A 43 -10.48 -4.64 1.87
CA ARG A 43 -11.93 -4.83 1.86
C ARG A 43 -12.31 -6.31 1.85
N ARG A 44 -11.55 -7.13 1.13
CA ARG A 44 -11.79 -8.58 1.09
C ARG A 44 -11.56 -9.23 2.45
N LEU A 45 -10.49 -8.82 3.14
CA LEU A 45 -10.12 -9.41 4.43
C LEU A 45 -10.91 -8.83 5.60
N ARG A 46 -11.23 -7.56 5.55
CA ARG A 46 -11.92 -6.85 6.61
C ARG A 46 -13.06 -6.00 6.04
N PRO A 47 -14.14 -6.64 5.56
CA PRO A 47 -15.26 -5.87 4.99
C PRO A 47 -15.93 -4.94 6.00
N ASP A 48 -15.76 -5.20 7.29
CA ASP A 48 -16.30 -4.33 8.34
C ASP A 48 -15.69 -2.93 8.34
N LEU A 49 -14.48 -2.77 7.82
CA LEU A 49 -13.84 -1.45 7.70
C LEU A 49 -14.45 -0.61 6.56
N PHE A 50 -15.22 -1.24 5.69
CA PHE A 50 -15.76 -0.60 4.49
C PHE A 50 -17.27 -0.64 4.46
N LEU A 51 -17.92 -0.64 5.62
CA LEU A 51 -19.39 -0.64 5.71
C LEU A 51 -19.94 0.57 4.98
N GLY A 52 -20.94 0.34 4.12
CA GLY A 52 -21.54 1.40 3.31
C GLY A 52 -20.78 1.74 2.05
N VAL A 53 -19.61 1.15 1.83
CA VAL A 53 -18.81 1.38 0.63
C VAL A 53 -19.18 0.32 -0.41
N THR A 54 -19.69 0.76 -1.56
CA THR A 54 -20.09 -0.17 -2.63
C THR A 54 -18.92 -0.52 -3.54
N SER A 55 -17.93 0.36 -3.65
CA SER A 55 -16.74 0.11 -4.44
C SER A 55 -15.54 0.82 -3.83
N VAL A 56 -14.36 0.26 -4.04
CA VAL A 56 -13.10 0.85 -3.57
C VAL A 56 -12.54 1.73 -4.69
N PRO A 57 -12.08 2.96 -4.37
CA PRO A 57 -11.52 3.82 -5.42
C PRO A 57 -10.27 3.22 -6.05
N THR A 58 -10.05 3.54 -7.32
CA THR A 58 -8.85 3.17 -8.04
C THR A 58 -8.00 4.42 -8.27
N TYR A 59 -6.75 4.39 -7.85
CA TYR A 59 -5.83 5.50 -8.04
C TYR A 59 -4.88 5.18 -9.18
N THR A 60 -4.64 6.16 -10.04
CA THR A 60 -3.73 6.00 -11.19
C THR A 60 -2.55 6.96 -11.13
N THR A 61 -2.63 7.97 -10.28
CA THR A 61 -1.57 8.97 -10.12
C THR A 61 -1.29 9.19 -8.64
N VAL A 62 -0.08 9.66 -8.35
CA VAL A 62 0.30 10.06 -6.99
C VAL A 62 -0.01 11.55 -6.85
N ASP A 63 -1.01 11.86 -6.05
CA ASP A 63 -1.47 13.24 -5.87
C ASP A 63 -1.98 13.44 -4.43
N SER A 64 -2.72 14.52 -4.21
CA SER A 64 -3.24 14.88 -2.89
C SER A 64 -4.62 14.29 -2.60
N THR A 65 -5.10 13.34 -3.40
CA THR A 65 -6.37 12.68 -3.14
C THR A 65 -6.31 11.92 -1.81
N VAL A 66 -7.31 12.13 -0.96
CA VAL A 66 -7.36 11.49 0.35
C VAL A 66 -7.76 10.02 0.22
N VAL A 67 -7.00 9.16 0.89
CA VAL A 67 -7.32 7.74 0.98
C VAL A 67 -8.12 7.52 2.25
N THR A 68 -9.33 7.02 2.09
CA THR A 68 -10.27 6.83 3.21
C THR A 68 -10.09 5.45 3.81
N ILE A 69 -9.36 5.40 4.93
CA ILE A 69 -9.21 4.18 5.73
C ILE A 69 -8.89 4.62 7.17
N ASP A 70 -9.27 3.78 8.13
CA ASP A 70 -8.94 4.03 9.54
C ASP A 70 -7.43 4.14 9.70
N GLU A 71 -6.97 5.16 10.41
CA GLU A 71 -5.54 5.45 10.53
C GLU A 71 -4.74 4.32 11.16
N ARG A 72 -5.38 3.43 11.94
CA ARG A 72 -4.70 2.27 12.52
C ARG A 72 -4.15 1.31 11.47
N TYR A 73 -4.70 1.36 10.25
CA TYR A 73 -4.34 0.42 9.18
C TYR A 73 -3.52 1.06 8.07
N ARG A 74 -3.10 2.32 8.26
CA ARG A 74 -2.32 3.02 7.23
C ARG A 74 -0.98 2.33 6.96
N MET A 75 -0.26 1.97 8.02
CA MET A 75 1.02 1.28 7.83
C MET A 75 0.85 -0.11 7.23
N ALA A 76 -0.25 -0.78 7.53
CA ALA A 76 -0.55 -2.06 6.87
C ALA A 76 -0.64 -1.88 5.35
N LEU A 77 -1.30 -0.83 4.88
CA LEU A 77 -1.37 -0.53 3.46
C LEU A 77 0.00 -0.23 2.86
N VAL A 78 0.85 0.48 3.59
CA VAL A 78 2.22 0.76 3.14
C VAL A 78 2.99 -0.55 2.96
N TYR A 79 2.87 -1.48 3.88
CA TYR A 79 3.51 -2.79 3.75
C TYR A 79 3.00 -3.55 2.53
N TYR A 80 1.70 -3.51 2.27
CA TYR A 80 1.14 -4.13 1.08
C TYR A 80 1.71 -3.50 -0.19
N LEU A 81 1.74 -2.18 -0.23
CA LEU A 81 2.25 -1.43 -1.36
C LEU A 81 3.68 -1.84 -1.70
N CYS A 82 4.55 -1.85 -0.69
CA CYS A 82 5.94 -2.24 -0.86
C CYS A 82 6.08 -3.69 -1.30
N GLY A 83 5.34 -4.60 -0.69
CA GLY A 83 5.38 -6.01 -1.05
C GLY A 83 4.89 -6.26 -2.46
N TRP A 84 3.80 -5.58 -2.83
CA TRP A 84 3.20 -5.75 -4.15
C TRP A 84 4.16 -5.36 -5.28
N VAL A 85 4.80 -4.18 -5.14
CA VAL A 85 5.73 -3.72 -6.19
C VAL A 85 7.00 -4.57 -6.22
N GLN A 86 7.45 -5.09 -5.10
CA GLN A 86 8.64 -5.94 -5.04
C GLN A 86 8.39 -7.33 -5.62
N LEU A 87 7.17 -7.84 -5.58
CA LEU A 87 6.84 -9.11 -6.22
C LEU A 87 7.04 -9.07 -7.73
N GLY A 88 6.89 -7.89 -8.33
CA GLY A 88 7.14 -7.72 -9.76
C GLY A 88 8.61 -7.61 -10.13
N ASP A 89 9.50 -7.66 -9.13
CA ASP A 89 10.94 -7.56 -9.33
C ASP A 89 11.55 -8.96 -9.40
N ASP A 90 12.43 -9.19 -10.36
CA ASP A 90 12.96 -10.54 -10.65
C ASP A 90 14.04 -11.00 -9.68
N GLU A 91 14.38 -10.26 -8.65
CA GLU A 91 15.43 -10.63 -7.72
C GLU A 91 14.90 -11.48 -6.56
N ASP A 92 15.46 -12.68 -6.37
CA ASP A 92 15.02 -13.65 -5.37
C ASP A 92 15.02 -13.11 -3.94
N ILE A 93 16.03 -12.33 -3.57
CA ILE A 93 16.14 -11.74 -2.23
C ILE A 93 14.96 -10.82 -1.96
N LYS A 94 14.54 -10.07 -2.98
CA LYS A 94 13.43 -9.14 -2.86
C LYS A 94 12.10 -9.85 -2.78
N GLN A 95 11.97 -11.03 -3.37
CA GLN A 95 10.75 -11.82 -3.27
C GLN A 95 10.51 -12.28 -1.83
N THR A 96 11.56 -12.69 -1.12
CA THR A 96 11.44 -13.07 0.29
C THR A 96 10.95 -11.89 1.13
N ARG A 97 11.52 -10.72 0.91
CA ARG A 97 11.08 -9.50 1.60
C ARG A 97 9.64 -9.14 1.23
N ALA A 98 9.27 -9.28 -0.04
CA ALA A 98 7.93 -8.99 -0.50
C ALA A 98 6.89 -9.88 0.19
N VAL A 99 7.17 -11.18 0.30
CA VAL A 99 6.29 -12.10 1.01
C VAL A 99 6.16 -11.71 2.49
N TRP A 100 7.28 -11.35 3.13
CA TRP A 100 7.25 -10.91 4.52
C TRP A 100 6.38 -9.66 4.69
N LEU A 101 6.51 -8.69 3.79
CA LEU A 101 5.72 -7.45 3.84
C LEU A 101 4.22 -7.72 3.64
N LEU A 102 3.88 -8.61 2.71
CA LEU A 102 2.48 -8.96 2.48
C LEU A 102 1.88 -9.71 3.67
N ASN A 103 2.67 -10.58 4.30
CA ASN A 103 2.23 -11.27 5.51
C ASN A 103 2.06 -10.29 6.67
N LYS A 104 2.92 -9.30 6.77
CA LYS A 104 2.79 -8.25 7.79
C LYS A 104 1.54 -7.42 7.57
N PHE A 105 1.22 -7.10 6.32
CA PHE A 105 -0.03 -6.42 5.98
C PHE A 105 -1.23 -7.23 6.49
N THR A 106 -1.29 -8.51 6.15
CA THR A 106 -2.40 -9.38 6.55
C THR A 106 -2.50 -9.46 8.07
N SER A 107 -1.38 -9.67 8.74
CA SER A 107 -1.33 -9.76 10.20
C SER A 107 -1.82 -8.49 10.88
N GLU A 108 -1.32 -7.34 10.43
CA GLU A 108 -1.70 -6.04 11.00
C GLU A 108 -3.17 -5.73 10.73
N LEU A 109 -3.67 -6.07 9.55
CA LEU A 109 -5.03 -5.78 9.17
C LEU A 109 -6.02 -6.65 9.94
N VAL A 110 -5.74 -7.94 10.08
CA VAL A 110 -6.67 -8.91 10.67
C VAL A 110 -6.65 -8.83 12.18
N SER A 111 -5.47 -8.73 12.79
CA SER A 111 -5.34 -8.70 14.25
C SER A 111 -5.24 -7.30 14.82
N GLY A 112 -5.12 -6.29 13.98
CA GLY A 112 -4.87 -4.91 14.37
C GLY A 112 -6.09 -4.24 14.94
N ALA A 113 -6.49 -4.68 16.03
CA ALA A 113 -7.59 -4.03 16.73
C ALA A 113 -7.11 -2.81 17.50
#